data_cde3d34899bc0dbcb1e6e353a5ccfb19
#
_entry.id   cde3d34899bc0dbcb1e6e353a5ccfb19
#
_cell.length_a   1.000
_cell.length_b   1.000
_cell.length_c   1.000
_cell.angle_alpha   90.00
_cell.angle_beta   90.00
_cell.angle_gamma   90.00
#
_symmetry.space_group_name_H-M   'P 1'
#
loop_
_entity.id
_entity.type
_entity.pdbx_description
1 polymer ?
#
loop_
_entity_poly.entity_id
_entity_poly.type
_entity_poly.pdbx_seq_one_letter_code
_entity_poly.pdbx_strand_id
1 'polypeptide(L)'
;MNELSIAEASDLLRRKQISPVDLTTSCLNRIEQLNPTINAFITVMHDSALAQARAAETEIRAGNWRGPLHGIPIGLKDLIDTAGVKTTCASALFADRIPTKDAEIVRRLKRAGAVLIGKQNLQEFAWGGTSASSYFGPVHNPFDVDRIAGGSSGGSAAAVATGMCFGAIGTDTGGSVREPAAFCGIVGLKPTYGRVSTRGVFPLSPSLDHVGPLCRNVIDTALLLQVIAGHDKLDTTSADAPIDSYANALQVKTKPRIGIVRAPFFEDLDTEIEHAMDEALKQLGQLSSDVLEIDLPSTPGAVQAPEVYAVHSKYFSTSPELYGPWMRERLKQATAIDRVAYIEARQELDRVRRSVGDVFSPVDLLVTPTTPVPPITIREAMDMSPSPAGELWLRNTRPFNAYGLPTISIPCGFTRAGLPIGLQISGPNFSEANLLSFAYAFEQATRRR
;
A
#
# COMPACT_ATOMS: atom_id res chain seq x y z
N MET A 1 19.39 0.54 -14.98
CA MET A 1 17.99 0.29 -15.36
C MET A 1 17.04 0.36 -14.17
N ASN A 2 17.40 -0.15 -13.00
CA ASN A 2 16.52 -0.19 -11.82
C ASN A 2 16.21 1.19 -11.20
N GLU A 3 16.87 2.24 -11.64
CA GLU A 3 16.62 3.63 -11.20
C GLU A 3 15.57 4.36 -12.04
N LEU A 4 15.25 3.83 -13.23
CA LEU A 4 14.20 4.38 -14.08
C LEU A 4 12.85 4.32 -13.37
N SER A 5 12.03 5.34 -13.56
CA SER A 5 10.60 5.29 -13.23
C SER A 5 9.84 4.38 -14.22
N ILE A 6 8.63 3.98 -13.87
CA ILE A 6 7.73 3.28 -14.81
C ILE A 6 7.50 4.16 -16.04
N ALA A 7 7.28 5.46 -15.85
CA ALA A 7 7.04 6.40 -16.93
C ALA A 7 8.22 6.47 -17.91
N GLU A 8 9.46 6.60 -17.40
CA GLU A 8 10.68 6.62 -18.22
C GLU A 8 10.92 5.29 -18.92
N ALA A 9 10.83 4.16 -18.18
CA ALA A 9 11.00 2.83 -18.75
C ALA A 9 9.97 2.55 -19.84
N SER A 10 8.72 2.94 -19.63
CA SER A 10 7.62 2.83 -20.58
C SER A 10 7.90 3.58 -21.89
N ASP A 11 8.39 4.83 -21.82
CA ASP A 11 8.75 5.61 -23.02
C ASP A 11 9.91 4.98 -23.78
N LEU A 12 10.96 4.54 -23.08
CA LEU A 12 12.10 3.83 -23.70
C LEU A 12 11.70 2.50 -24.35
N LEU A 13 10.82 1.72 -23.71
CA LEU A 13 10.25 0.49 -24.26
C LEU A 13 9.44 0.76 -25.53
N ARG A 14 8.56 1.77 -25.51
CA ARG A 14 7.75 2.17 -26.66
C ARG A 14 8.61 2.61 -27.84
N ARG A 15 9.72 3.29 -27.57
CA ARG A 15 10.72 3.69 -28.59
C ARG A 15 11.66 2.56 -28.97
N LYS A 16 11.54 1.36 -28.35
CA LYS A 16 12.41 0.19 -28.61
C LYS A 16 13.89 0.46 -28.28
N GLN A 17 14.16 1.36 -27.32
CA GLN A 17 15.50 1.72 -26.87
C GLN A 17 16.02 0.79 -25.76
N ILE A 18 15.11 0.14 -25.05
CA ILE A 18 15.41 -0.91 -24.08
C ILE A 18 14.47 -2.10 -24.30
N SER A 19 14.80 -3.27 -23.73
CA SER A 19 13.99 -4.48 -23.81
C SER A 19 13.26 -4.77 -22.50
N PRO A 20 12.01 -5.29 -22.53
CA PRO A 20 11.36 -5.85 -21.34
C PRO A 20 12.19 -6.98 -20.71
N VAL A 21 12.95 -7.74 -21.52
CA VAL A 21 13.83 -8.80 -21.03
C VAL A 21 14.98 -8.21 -20.21
N ASP A 22 15.59 -7.11 -20.65
CA ASP A 22 16.67 -6.45 -19.93
C ASP A 22 16.18 -5.87 -18.61
N LEU A 23 15.00 -5.21 -18.59
CA LEU A 23 14.38 -4.70 -17.37
C LEU A 23 14.09 -5.83 -16.36
N THR A 24 13.50 -6.92 -16.85
CA THR A 24 13.15 -8.07 -16.01
C THR A 24 14.41 -8.74 -15.47
N THR A 25 15.42 -8.95 -16.29
CA THR A 25 16.71 -9.51 -15.87
C THR A 25 17.38 -8.62 -14.82
N SER A 26 17.37 -7.30 -15.03
CA SER A 26 17.92 -6.35 -14.06
C SER A 26 17.23 -6.44 -12.70
N CYS A 27 15.90 -6.58 -12.67
CA CYS A 27 15.14 -6.78 -11.43
C CYS A 27 15.44 -8.14 -10.78
N LEU A 28 15.50 -9.23 -11.56
CA LEU A 28 15.82 -10.57 -11.04
C LEU A 28 17.22 -10.62 -10.42
N ASN A 29 18.22 -10.04 -11.07
CA ASN A 29 19.58 -9.93 -10.52
C ASN A 29 19.57 -9.10 -9.21
N ARG A 30 18.76 -8.04 -9.14
CA ARG A 30 18.63 -7.23 -7.93
C ARG A 30 17.97 -8.00 -6.79
N ILE A 31 16.98 -8.85 -7.11
CA ILE A 31 16.34 -9.75 -6.14
C ILE A 31 17.40 -10.77 -5.63
N GLU A 32 18.15 -11.40 -6.52
CA GLU A 32 19.18 -12.36 -6.13
C GLU A 32 20.23 -11.74 -5.17
N GLN A 33 20.63 -10.50 -5.43
CA GLN A 33 21.62 -9.79 -4.61
C GLN A 33 21.09 -9.37 -3.24
N LEU A 34 19.86 -8.84 -3.16
CA LEU A 34 19.37 -8.15 -1.97
C LEU A 34 18.34 -8.94 -1.16
N ASN A 35 17.60 -9.85 -1.79
CA ASN A 35 16.56 -10.59 -1.09
C ASN A 35 17.07 -11.46 0.08
N PRO A 36 18.29 -12.03 0.04
CA PRO A 36 18.83 -12.75 1.19
C PRO A 36 18.97 -11.88 2.46
N THR A 37 19.14 -10.56 2.31
CA THR A 37 19.24 -9.62 3.43
C THR A 37 17.91 -8.95 3.74
N ILE A 38 17.19 -8.52 2.73
CA ILE A 38 15.94 -7.72 2.89
C ILE A 38 14.71 -8.63 3.13
N ASN A 39 14.72 -9.85 2.58
CA ASN A 39 13.61 -10.81 2.66
C ASN A 39 12.27 -10.27 2.15
N ALA A 40 12.34 -9.51 1.05
CA ALA A 40 11.17 -8.85 0.44
C ALA A 40 10.31 -9.81 -0.40
N PHE A 41 10.85 -10.91 -0.92
CA PHE A 41 10.14 -11.90 -1.74
C PHE A 41 10.11 -13.26 -1.07
N ILE A 42 8.92 -13.89 -1.05
CA ILE A 42 8.72 -15.30 -0.66
C ILE A 42 8.90 -16.21 -1.89
N THR A 43 8.30 -15.82 -3.03
CA THR A 43 8.37 -16.59 -4.27
C THR A 43 8.81 -15.68 -5.42
N VAL A 44 9.93 -15.99 -6.06
CA VAL A 44 10.40 -15.31 -7.27
C VAL A 44 9.93 -16.12 -8.49
N MET A 45 9.26 -15.47 -9.43
CA MET A 45 8.67 -16.10 -10.61
C MET A 45 9.64 -16.06 -11.81
N HIS A 46 10.90 -16.46 -11.60
CA HIS A 46 12.02 -16.26 -12.52
C HIS A 46 11.69 -16.62 -13.99
N ASP A 47 11.40 -17.90 -14.25
CA ASP A 47 11.19 -18.39 -15.63
C ASP A 47 9.92 -17.81 -16.25
N SER A 48 8.85 -17.70 -15.45
CA SER A 48 7.59 -17.11 -15.89
C SER A 48 7.74 -15.62 -16.20
N ALA A 49 8.48 -14.86 -15.38
CA ALA A 49 8.73 -13.44 -15.60
C ALA A 49 9.53 -13.22 -16.91
N LEU A 50 10.58 -14.00 -17.15
CA LEU A 50 11.33 -13.93 -18.41
C LEU A 50 10.50 -14.36 -19.61
N ALA A 51 9.63 -15.34 -19.48
CA ALA A 51 8.71 -15.73 -20.56
C ALA A 51 7.71 -14.60 -20.88
N GLN A 52 7.12 -13.96 -19.85
CA GLN A 52 6.25 -12.79 -20.02
C GLN A 52 7.00 -11.61 -20.65
N ALA A 53 8.24 -11.35 -20.24
CA ALA A 53 9.07 -10.29 -20.81
C ALA A 53 9.38 -10.52 -22.28
N ARG A 54 9.74 -11.75 -22.69
CA ARG A 54 9.95 -12.11 -24.11
C ARG A 54 8.68 -11.95 -24.94
N ALA A 55 7.52 -12.32 -24.40
CA ALA A 55 6.24 -12.13 -25.07
C ALA A 55 5.94 -10.63 -25.26
N ALA A 56 6.13 -9.81 -24.22
CA ALA A 56 5.97 -8.37 -24.29
C ALA A 56 6.95 -7.74 -25.31
N GLU A 57 8.21 -8.16 -25.34
CA GLU A 57 9.18 -7.68 -26.33
C GLU A 57 8.72 -7.97 -27.77
N THR A 58 8.25 -9.18 -28.04
CA THR A 58 7.74 -9.58 -29.35
C THR A 58 6.57 -8.71 -29.78
N GLU A 59 5.61 -8.48 -28.87
CA GLU A 59 4.45 -7.61 -29.14
C GLU A 59 4.84 -6.16 -29.38
N ILE A 60 5.74 -5.59 -28.57
CA ILE A 60 6.22 -4.21 -28.73
C ILE A 60 6.96 -4.05 -30.06
N ARG A 61 7.80 -5.01 -30.43
CA ARG A 61 8.51 -4.99 -31.73
C ARG A 61 7.56 -5.06 -32.89
N ALA A 62 6.46 -5.80 -32.79
CA ALA A 62 5.39 -5.89 -33.79
C ALA A 62 4.48 -4.64 -33.82
N GLY A 63 4.65 -3.67 -32.91
CA GLY A 63 3.83 -2.45 -32.84
C GLY A 63 2.57 -2.60 -31.97
N ASN A 64 2.36 -3.73 -31.34
CA ASN A 64 1.19 -4.03 -30.48
C ASN A 64 1.42 -3.50 -29.06
N TRP A 65 1.47 -2.18 -28.90
CA TRP A 65 1.65 -1.52 -27.60
C TRP A 65 0.37 -1.55 -26.76
N ARG A 66 0.42 -2.09 -25.52
CA ARG A 66 -0.73 -2.23 -24.63
C ARG A 66 -0.89 -1.07 -23.64
N GLY A 67 0.11 -0.21 -23.51
CA GLY A 67 0.10 0.92 -22.56
C GLY A 67 1.30 0.96 -21.62
N PRO A 68 1.30 1.90 -20.65
CA PRO A 68 2.50 2.22 -19.87
C PRO A 68 3.08 1.08 -19.03
N LEU A 69 2.30 0.06 -18.69
CA LEU A 69 2.79 -1.10 -17.93
C LEU A 69 3.27 -2.26 -18.83
N HIS A 70 3.21 -2.13 -20.16
CA HIS A 70 3.61 -3.20 -21.06
C HIS A 70 5.10 -3.51 -20.96
N GLY A 71 5.43 -4.70 -20.45
CA GLY A 71 6.80 -5.15 -20.21
C GLY A 71 7.45 -4.66 -18.91
N ILE A 72 6.70 -4.00 -18.02
CA ILE A 72 7.19 -3.48 -16.75
C ILE A 72 7.09 -4.54 -15.66
N PRO A 73 8.18 -4.82 -14.89
CA PRO A 73 8.19 -5.76 -13.77
C PRO A 73 7.43 -5.23 -12.55
N ILE A 74 6.37 -5.94 -12.13
CA ILE A 74 5.50 -5.60 -11.00
C ILE A 74 5.50 -6.74 -9.98
N GLY A 75 5.64 -6.39 -8.70
CA GLY A 75 5.53 -7.32 -7.56
C GLY A 75 4.12 -7.39 -6.99
N LEU A 76 3.77 -8.52 -6.40
CA LEU A 76 2.47 -8.76 -5.78
C LEU A 76 2.63 -9.19 -4.33
N LYS A 77 1.95 -8.54 -3.40
CA LYS A 77 1.85 -9.01 -2.01
C LYS A 77 1.33 -10.46 -1.98
N ASP A 78 1.90 -11.31 -1.14
CA ASP A 78 1.67 -12.75 -1.18
C ASP A 78 0.32 -13.22 -0.57
N LEU A 79 -0.66 -12.37 -0.59
CA LEU A 79 -2.07 -12.69 -0.33
C LEU A 79 -2.97 -12.44 -1.56
N ILE A 80 -2.37 -12.00 -2.68
CA ILE A 80 -3.06 -11.75 -3.95
C ILE A 80 -2.99 -13.03 -4.78
N ASP A 81 -4.11 -13.67 -5.02
CA ASP A 81 -4.21 -14.93 -5.74
C ASP A 81 -3.69 -14.80 -7.17
N THR A 82 -2.73 -15.66 -7.50
CA THR A 82 -2.13 -15.76 -8.83
C THR A 82 -2.21 -17.22 -9.26
N ALA A 83 -2.97 -17.51 -10.31
CA ALA A 83 -3.20 -18.87 -10.78
C ALA A 83 -1.89 -19.60 -11.06
N GLY A 84 -1.73 -20.80 -10.47
CA GLY A 84 -0.56 -21.64 -10.64
C GLY A 84 0.69 -21.20 -9.85
N VAL A 85 0.59 -20.14 -9.01
CA VAL A 85 1.70 -19.62 -8.20
C VAL A 85 1.38 -19.73 -6.73
N LYS A 86 2.33 -20.22 -5.91
CA LYS A 86 2.15 -20.27 -4.45
C LYS A 86 1.73 -18.89 -3.92
N THR A 87 0.70 -18.89 -3.07
CA THR A 87 0.14 -17.70 -2.41
C THR A 87 -0.15 -18.06 -0.96
N THR A 88 0.80 -17.74 -0.10
CA THR A 88 0.92 -18.33 1.24
C THR A 88 0.34 -17.47 2.35
N CYS A 89 0.06 -16.20 2.09
CA CYS A 89 -0.30 -15.19 3.12
C CYS A 89 0.75 -15.08 4.23
N ALA A 90 2.01 -15.44 3.95
CA ALA A 90 3.13 -15.51 4.89
C ALA A 90 2.87 -16.42 6.10
N SER A 91 2.06 -17.47 5.95
CA SER A 91 1.67 -18.40 7.00
C SER A 91 2.03 -19.85 6.66
N ALA A 92 2.39 -20.64 7.68
CA ALA A 92 2.56 -22.08 7.55
C ALA A 92 1.25 -22.77 7.11
N LEU A 93 0.10 -22.24 7.51
CA LEU A 93 -1.22 -22.75 7.13
C LEU A 93 -1.43 -22.86 5.62
N PHE A 94 -0.84 -21.93 4.86
CA PHE A 94 -0.95 -21.84 3.40
C PHE A 94 0.38 -21.97 2.67
N ALA A 95 1.42 -22.51 3.31
CA ALA A 95 2.77 -22.61 2.73
C ALA A 95 2.81 -23.29 1.35
N ASP A 96 1.88 -24.23 1.10
CA ASP A 96 1.77 -24.95 -0.18
C ASP A 96 0.51 -24.63 -0.99
N ARG A 97 -0.23 -23.60 -0.60
CA ARG A 97 -1.46 -23.19 -1.29
C ARG A 97 -1.15 -22.62 -2.67
N ILE A 98 -1.71 -23.20 -3.70
CA ILE A 98 -1.63 -22.74 -5.10
C ILE A 98 -3.05 -22.42 -5.60
N PRO A 99 -3.40 -21.13 -5.80
CA PRO A 99 -4.68 -20.73 -6.36
C PRO A 99 -4.87 -21.24 -7.79
N THR A 100 -6.12 -21.58 -8.15
CA THR A 100 -6.49 -22.00 -9.52
C THR A 100 -6.98 -20.84 -10.38
N LYS A 101 -7.26 -19.68 -9.77
CA LYS A 101 -7.77 -18.49 -10.46
C LYS A 101 -6.94 -17.27 -10.05
N ASP A 102 -6.79 -16.34 -10.99
CA ASP A 102 -6.21 -15.02 -10.73
C ASP A 102 -7.20 -14.12 -9.98
N ALA A 103 -6.68 -13.31 -9.08
CA ALA A 103 -7.38 -12.13 -8.58
C ALA A 103 -7.69 -11.17 -9.74
N GLU A 104 -8.75 -10.34 -9.60
CA GLU A 104 -9.13 -9.40 -10.68
C GLU A 104 -7.99 -8.44 -11.03
N ILE A 105 -7.29 -7.92 -10.04
CA ILE A 105 -6.13 -7.05 -10.28
C ILE A 105 -5.00 -7.75 -11.03
N VAL A 106 -4.77 -9.04 -10.81
CA VAL A 106 -3.80 -9.85 -11.57
C VAL A 106 -4.23 -9.97 -13.03
N ARG A 107 -5.52 -10.20 -13.28
CA ARG A 107 -6.07 -10.22 -14.64
C ARG A 107 -5.90 -8.90 -15.37
N ARG A 108 -6.11 -7.77 -14.67
CA ARG A 108 -5.93 -6.41 -15.21
C ARG A 108 -4.46 -6.14 -15.55
N LEU A 109 -3.53 -6.48 -14.65
CA LEU A 109 -2.09 -6.35 -14.88
C LEU A 109 -1.62 -7.19 -16.08
N LYS A 110 -2.04 -8.46 -16.15
CA LYS A 110 -1.73 -9.34 -17.31
C LYS A 110 -2.28 -8.77 -18.62
N ARG A 111 -3.51 -8.22 -18.60
CA ARG A 111 -4.12 -7.57 -19.77
C ARG A 111 -3.34 -6.33 -20.23
N ALA A 112 -2.80 -5.55 -19.29
CA ALA A 112 -1.94 -4.42 -19.58
C ALA A 112 -0.52 -4.82 -20.02
N GLY A 113 -0.20 -6.12 -20.01
CA GLY A 113 1.11 -6.64 -20.41
C GLY A 113 2.21 -6.45 -19.37
N ALA A 114 1.87 -6.19 -18.11
CA ALA A 114 2.84 -6.14 -17.03
C ALA A 114 3.50 -7.51 -16.81
N VAL A 115 4.79 -7.51 -16.43
CA VAL A 115 5.54 -8.70 -16.08
C VAL A 115 5.40 -8.93 -14.57
N LEU A 116 4.77 -10.03 -14.17
CA LEU A 116 4.64 -10.40 -12.77
C LEU A 116 5.93 -11.09 -12.30
N ILE A 117 6.69 -10.42 -11.41
CA ILE A 117 8.04 -10.86 -11.06
C ILE A 117 8.10 -11.77 -9.83
N GLY A 118 7.09 -11.70 -8.96
CA GLY A 118 7.06 -12.56 -7.76
C GLY A 118 6.03 -12.15 -6.72
N LYS A 119 6.00 -12.96 -5.64
CA LYS A 119 5.12 -12.82 -4.48
C LYS A 119 5.93 -12.27 -3.30
N GLN A 120 5.49 -11.14 -2.76
CA GLN A 120 6.23 -10.34 -1.79
C GLN A 120 5.79 -10.67 -0.37
N ASN A 121 6.77 -10.73 0.55
CA ASN A 121 6.59 -11.04 1.95
C ASN A 121 5.74 -9.98 2.67
N LEU A 122 5.09 -10.40 3.74
CA LEU A 122 4.12 -9.57 4.48
C LEU A 122 4.03 -10.01 5.94
N GLN A 123 3.38 -9.21 6.78
CA GLN A 123 2.88 -9.67 8.08
C GLN A 123 1.89 -10.81 7.86
N GLU A 124 1.99 -11.89 8.62
CA GLU A 124 1.11 -13.07 8.51
C GLU A 124 -0.37 -12.66 8.42
N PHE A 125 -1.06 -13.11 7.36
CA PHE A 125 -2.45 -12.76 7.02
C PHE A 125 -2.76 -11.26 7.05
N ALA A 126 -1.77 -10.40 6.86
CA ALA A 126 -1.88 -8.94 6.88
C ALA A 126 -2.32 -8.33 8.24
N TRP A 127 -2.34 -9.07 9.34
CA TRP A 127 -2.80 -8.55 10.61
C TRP A 127 -1.66 -8.05 11.51
N GLY A 128 -1.20 -6.86 11.26
CA GLY A 128 -0.15 -6.12 11.99
C GLY A 128 0.65 -5.22 11.09
N GLY A 129 1.32 -4.23 11.68
CA GLY A 129 2.04 -3.16 10.98
C GLY A 129 3.56 -3.31 10.97
N THR A 130 4.12 -4.51 11.18
CA THR A 130 5.58 -4.66 11.29
C THR A 130 6.24 -5.44 10.16
N SER A 131 5.54 -6.41 9.56
CA SER A 131 6.10 -7.47 8.71
C SER A 131 7.27 -8.23 9.36
N ALA A 132 7.32 -8.23 10.70
CA ALA A 132 8.28 -9.02 11.48
C ALA A 132 7.76 -10.44 11.74
N SER A 133 6.43 -10.63 11.84
CA SER A 133 5.79 -11.92 12.03
C SER A 133 5.35 -12.49 10.67
N SER A 134 6.21 -13.32 10.11
CA SER A 134 6.01 -14.09 8.86
C SER A 134 6.61 -15.47 9.05
N TYR A 135 5.97 -16.50 8.51
CA TYR A 135 6.51 -17.86 8.50
C TYR A 135 7.86 -17.94 7.75
N PHE A 136 8.10 -17.01 6.82
CA PHE A 136 9.31 -16.93 6.01
C PHE A 136 10.37 -15.97 6.60
N GLY A 137 10.19 -15.51 7.84
CA GLY A 137 11.07 -14.55 8.52
C GLY A 137 10.69 -13.08 8.27
N PRO A 138 11.29 -12.16 9.06
CA PRO A 138 10.98 -10.73 9.00
C PRO A 138 11.40 -10.09 7.69
N VAL A 139 10.70 -9.02 7.31
CA VAL A 139 11.14 -8.10 6.24
C VAL A 139 12.00 -7.01 6.87
N HIS A 140 13.19 -6.80 6.33
CA HIS A 140 14.15 -5.81 6.79
C HIS A 140 13.98 -4.48 6.06
N ASN A 141 14.12 -3.37 6.78
CA ASN A 141 14.04 -2.04 6.20
C ASN A 141 15.29 -1.74 5.33
N PRO A 142 15.13 -1.26 4.10
CA PRO A 142 16.26 -0.95 3.22
C PRO A 142 17.21 0.15 3.73
N PHE A 143 16.74 1.02 4.63
CA PHE A 143 17.53 2.12 5.20
C PHE A 143 18.29 1.71 6.47
N ASP A 144 17.77 0.70 7.18
CA ASP A 144 18.38 0.12 8.38
C ASP A 144 17.85 -1.31 8.56
N VAL A 145 18.69 -2.31 8.26
CA VAL A 145 18.29 -3.74 8.24
C VAL A 145 17.90 -4.29 9.62
N ASP A 146 18.22 -3.61 10.69
CA ASP A 146 17.79 -3.99 12.04
C ASP A 146 16.38 -3.53 12.37
N ARG A 147 15.76 -2.70 11.50
CA ARG A 147 14.43 -2.12 11.70
C ARG A 147 13.38 -2.77 10.82
N ILE A 148 12.11 -2.61 11.24
CA ILE A 148 10.97 -3.07 10.46
C ILE A 148 10.83 -2.25 9.17
N ALA A 149 10.43 -2.92 8.09
CA ALA A 149 10.06 -2.27 6.84
C ALA A 149 8.64 -1.67 6.88
N GLY A 150 7.97 -1.81 8.03
CA GLY A 150 6.54 -1.55 8.14
C GLY A 150 5.68 -2.70 7.62
N GLY A 151 4.36 -2.55 7.76
CA GLY A 151 3.44 -3.61 7.35
C GLY A 151 1.96 -3.20 7.29
N SER A 152 1.25 -4.10 6.79
CA SER A 152 1.58 -5.51 6.45
C SER A 152 2.21 -5.71 5.05
N SER A 153 2.33 -4.68 4.19
CA SER A 153 2.94 -4.79 2.85
C SER A 153 4.44 -4.43 2.86
N GLY A 154 5.17 -4.85 3.90
CA GLY A 154 6.60 -4.50 4.08
C GLY A 154 7.47 -5.00 2.94
N GLY A 155 7.29 -6.24 2.50
CA GLY A 155 8.02 -6.79 1.36
C GLY A 155 7.76 -6.03 0.06
N SER A 156 6.52 -5.55 -0.15
CA SER A 156 6.17 -4.74 -1.31
C SER A 156 6.90 -3.39 -1.28
N ALA A 157 6.91 -2.72 -0.13
CA ALA A 157 7.60 -1.44 0.04
C ALA A 157 9.12 -1.59 -0.10
N ALA A 158 9.72 -2.56 0.59
CA ALA A 158 11.15 -2.80 0.54
C ALA A 158 11.64 -3.18 -0.87
N ALA A 159 10.87 -4.01 -1.61
CA ALA A 159 11.19 -4.39 -2.98
C ALA A 159 11.19 -3.19 -3.95
N VAL A 160 10.22 -2.29 -3.82
CA VAL A 160 10.15 -1.06 -4.63
C VAL A 160 11.28 -0.10 -4.28
N ALA A 161 11.53 0.13 -2.98
CA ALA A 161 12.59 1.02 -2.51
C ALA A 161 13.97 0.60 -3.00
N THR A 162 14.22 -0.71 -3.06
CA THR A 162 15.52 -1.28 -3.49
C THR A 162 15.63 -1.53 -4.99
N GLY A 163 14.61 -1.24 -5.79
CA GLY A 163 14.62 -1.48 -7.23
C GLY A 163 14.55 -2.96 -7.63
N MET A 164 14.06 -3.83 -6.76
CA MET A 164 13.77 -5.24 -7.09
C MET A 164 12.54 -5.36 -8.02
N CYS A 165 11.70 -4.34 -8.07
CA CYS A 165 10.61 -4.17 -9.04
C CYS A 165 10.34 -2.68 -9.24
N PHE A 166 9.63 -2.34 -10.31
CA PHE A 166 9.30 -0.95 -10.63
C PHE A 166 8.10 -0.42 -9.82
N GLY A 167 7.20 -1.30 -9.46
CA GLY A 167 6.05 -1.02 -8.63
C GLY A 167 5.55 -2.32 -8.00
N ALA A 168 4.71 -2.19 -7.00
CA ALA A 168 4.11 -3.32 -6.30
C ALA A 168 2.63 -3.07 -5.99
N ILE A 169 1.87 -4.15 -5.83
CA ILE A 169 0.51 -4.11 -5.32
C ILE A 169 0.50 -4.63 -3.88
N GLY A 170 0.01 -3.80 -2.98
CA GLY A 170 -0.22 -4.14 -1.58
C GLY A 170 -1.70 -4.09 -1.19
N THR A 171 -1.98 -4.29 0.10
CA THR A 171 -3.31 -4.10 0.71
C THR A 171 -3.20 -3.19 1.92
N ASP A 172 -4.27 -2.46 2.22
CA ASP A 172 -4.32 -1.45 3.28
C ASP A 172 -5.66 -1.56 4.02
N THR A 173 -5.63 -2.08 5.24
CA THR A 173 -6.80 -2.25 6.10
C THR A 173 -6.74 -1.31 7.31
N GLY A 174 -5.54 -0.86 7.69
CA GLY A 174 -5.28 0.08 8.77
C GLY A 174 -4.06 0.96 8.52
N GLY A 175 -3.51 0.95 7.29
CA GLY A 175 -2.32 1.69 6.93
C GLY A 175 -1.30 0.88 6.14
N SER A 176 -1.61 -0.38 5.82
CA SER A 176 -0.64 -1.37 5.36
C SER A 176 -0.07 -1.17 3.94
N VAL A 177 -0.41 -0.11 3.22
CA VAL A 177 0.27 0.42 2.03
C VAL A 177 1.03 1.69 2.40
N ARG A 178 0.38 2.60 3.12
CA ARG A 178 0.86 3.96 3.43
C ARG A 178 2.00 3.96 4.44
N GLU A 179 1.85 3.21 5.53
CA GLU A 179 2.84 3.13 6.60
C GLU A 179 4.14 2.50 6.10
N PRO A 180 4.17 1.29 5.46
CA PRO A 180 5.42 0.75 4.93
C PRO A 180 6.00 1.63 3.79
N ALA A 181 5.18 2.35 3.03
CA ALA A 181 5.67 3.34 2.08
C ALA A 181 6.42 4.48 2.79
N ALA A 182 5.91 5.00 3.92
CA ALA A 182 6.59 6.01 4.73
C ALA A 182 7.92 5.49 5.28
N PHE A 183 7.95 4.29 5.83
CA PHE A 183 9.15 3.70 6.43
C PHE A 183 10.22 3.28 5.41
N CYS A 184 9.82 3.02 4.16
CA CYS A 184 10.73 2.67 3.07
C CYS A 184 11.00 3.83 2.08
N GLY A 185 10.56 5.06 2.38
CA GLY A 185 10.87 6.24 1.58
C GLY A 185 10.29 6.23 0.16
N ILE A 186 9.12 5.65 -0.02
CA ILE A 186 8.43 5.54 -1.31
C ILE A 186 7.01 6.12 -1.23
N VAL A 187 6.31 6.11 -2.35
CA VAL A 187 4.90 6.53 -2.45
C VAL A 187 3.97 5.33 -2.31
N GLY A 188 2.99 5.43 -1.40
CA GLY A 188 1.94 4.42 -1.23
C GLY A 188 0.55 5.05 -1.26
N LEU A 189 -0.32 4.56 -2.15
CA LEU A 189 -1.68 5.06 -2.27
C LEU A 189 -2.70 4.02 -1.84
N LYS A 190 -3.52 4.37 -0.86
CA LYS A 190 -4.78 3.71 -0.54
C LYS A 190 -5.91 4.43 -1.29
N PRO A 191 -6.48 3.85 -2.36
CA PRO A 191 -7.58 4.48 -3.10
C PRO A 191 -8.86 4.59 -2.25
N THR A 192 -9.90 5.19 -2.78
CA THR A 192 -11.25 5.15 -2.21
C THR A 192 -11.71 3.71 -2.02
N TYR A 193 -12.45 3.44 -0.94
CA TYR A 193 -13.05 2.13 -0.71
C TYR A 193 -13.90 1.69 -1.91
N GLY A 194 -13.61 0.49 -2.43
CA GLY A 194 -14.29 -0.04 -3.61
C GLY A 194 -13.76 0.47 -4.97
N ARG A 195 -12.77 1.39 -5.02
CA ARG A 195 -12.16 1.85 -6.28
C ARG A 195 -11.41 0.73 -7.01
N VAL A 196 -10.78 -0.18 -6.26
CA VAL A 196 -10.04 -1.33 -6.77
C VAL A 196 -10.66 -2.60 -6.21
N SER A 197 -10.93 -3.59 -7.07
CA SER A 197 -11.52 -4.87 -6.66
C SER A 197 -10.60 -5.63 -5.69
N THR A 198 -11.20 -6.18 -4.65
CA THR A 198 -10.58 -7.08 -3.67
C THR A 198 -10.81 -8.57 -4.01
N ARG A 199 -11.52 -8.87 -5.09
CA ARG A 199 -11.82 -10.25 -5.50
C ARG A 199 -10.56 -11.04 -5.83
N GLY A 200 -10.36 -12.15 -5.11
CA GLY A 200 -9.17 -13.00 -5.21
C GLY A 200 -7.99 -12.47 -4.38
N VAL A 201 -8.22 -11.49 -3.52
CA VAL A 201 -7.30 -11.07 -2.46
C VAL A 201 -7.76 -11.73 -1.17
N PHE A 202 -6.86 -12.40 -0.42
CA PHE A 202 -7.24 -13.01 0.84
C PHE A 202 -7.64 -11.91 1.84
N PRO A 203 -8.87 -11.94 2.40
CA PRO A 203 -9.37 -10.82 3.17
C PRO A 203 -8.76 -10.76 4.58
N LEU A 204 -8.54 -9.55 5.08
CA LEU A 204 -8.31 -9.30 6.50
C LEU A 204 -9.60 -8.81 7.17
N SER A 205 -10.16 -7.71 6.71
CA SER A 205 -11.41 -7.13 7.19
C SER A 205 -12.17 -6.58 5.99
N PRO A 206 -13.14 -7.35 5.43
CA PRO A 206 -13.80 -6.99 4.17
C PRO A 206 -14.38 -5.58 4.11
N SER A 207 -14.79 -5.04 5.26
CA SER A 207 -15.31 -3.68 5.31
C SER A 207 -14.24 -2.59 5.36
N LEU A 208 -12.98 -2.94 5.59
CA LEU A 208 -11.86 -1.98 5.70
C LEU A 208 -10.76 -2.22 4.67
N ASP A 209 -10.77 -3.35 3.96
CA ASP A 209 -9.74 -3.75 3.02
C ASP A 209 -9.72 -2.87 1.77
N HIS A 210 -8.54 -2.43 1.41
CA HIS A 210 -8.24 -1.73 0.16
C HIS A 210 -7.06 -2.41 -0.52
N VAL A 211 -7.04 -2.34 -1.84
CA VAL A 211 -5.88 -2.71 -2.66
C VAL A 211 -5.26 -1.42 -3.20
N GLY A 212 -3.95 -1.28 -3.09
CA GLY A 212 -3.28 -0.05 -3.50
C GLY A 212 -1.88 -0.26 -4.07
N PRO A 213 -1.43 0.67 -4.94
CA PRO A 213 -0.09 0.67 -5.50
C PRO A 213 0.96 1.23 -4.53
N LEU A 214 2.17 0.67 -4.62
CA LEU A 214 3.41 1.19 -4.04
C LEU A 214 4.41 1.42 -5.18
N CYS A 215 4.93 2.65 -5.29
CA CYS A 215 5.87 3.05 -6.33
C CYS A 215 6.90 4.04 -5.76
N ARG A 216 8.00 4.28 -6.51
CA ARG A 216 9.03 5.25 -6.07
C ARG A 216 8.61 6.72 -6.19
N ASN A 217 7.56 7.01 -6.96
CA ASN A 217 7.12 8.37 -7.24
C ASN A 217 5.61 8.42 -7.56
N VAL A 218 5.06 9.63 -7.58
CA VAL A 218 3.61 9.84 -7.76
C VAL A 218 3.14 9.51 -9.19
N ILE A 219 3.94 9.77 -10.23
CA ILE A 219 3.54 9.47 -11.61
C ILE A 219 3.40 7.96 -11.83
N ASP A 220 4.32 7.16 -11.30
CA ASP A 220 4.26 5.70 -11.40
C ASP A 220 3.07 5.14 -10.62
N THR A 221 2.76 5.75 -9.46
CA THR A 221 1.57 5.41 -8.66
C THR A 221 0.28 5.68 -9.45
N ALA A 222 0.21 6.79 -10.17
CA ALA A 222 -0.92 7.13 -11.04
C ALA A 222 -1.07 6.13 -12.21
N LEU A 223 0.04 5.76 -12.85
CA LEU A 223 0.05 4.77 -13.95
C LEU A 223 -0.39 3.38 -13.47
N LEU A 224 0.07 2.96 -12.30
CA LEU A 224 -0.28 1.66 -11.76
C LEU A 224 -1.75 1.63 -11.27
N LEU A 225 -2.23 2.70 -10.62
CA LEU A 225 -3.64 2.85 -10.25
C LEU A 225 -4.55 2.80 -11.48
N GLN A 226 -4.17 3.47 -12.58
CA GLN A 226 -4.96 3.51 -13.82
C GLN A 226 -5.29 2.10 -14.33
N VAL A 227 -4.38 1.15 -14.17
CA VAL A 227 -4.57 -0.22 -14.63
C VAL A 227 -5.42 -1.05 -13.67
N ILE A 228 -5.26 -0.87 -12.36
CA ILE A 228 -5.95 -1.72 -11.38
C ILE A 228 -7.33 -1.19 -10.96
N ALA A 229 -7.61 0.11 -11.12
CA ALA A 229 -8.88 0.75 -10.77
C ALA A 229 -10.04 0.30 -11.68
N GLY A 230 -11.25 0.37 -11.14
CA GLY A 230 -12.50 0.19 -11.89
C GLY A 230 -13.42 -0.88 -11.34
N HIS A 231 -14.69 -0.77 -11.74
CA HIS A 231 -15.76 -1.64 -11.29
C HIS A 231 -15.54 -3.12 -11.62
N ASP A 232 -15.82 -3.99 -10.67
CA ASP A 232 -15.89 -5.44 -10.80
C ASP A 232 -17.27 -5.92 -10.32
N LYS A 233 -18.12 -6.33 -11.24
CA LYS A 233 -19.49 -6.81 -10.95
C LYS A 233 -19.54 -8.05 -10.03
N LEU A 234 -18.41 -8.75 -9.87
CA LEU A 234 -18.29 -9.94 -9.03
C LEU A 234 -17.73 -9.65 -7.63
N ASP A 235 -17.39 -8.39 -7.36
CA ASP A 235 -16.97 -7.93 -6.05
C ASP A 235 -18.05 -7.02 -5.45
N THR A 236 -18.66 -7.47 -4.37
CA THR A 236 -19.78 -6.77 -3.72
C THR A 236 -19.38 -5.43 -3.09
N THR A 237 -18.07 -5.21 -2.89
CA THR A 237 -17.54 -3.95 -2.35
C THR A 237 -17.12 -2.97 -3.45
N SER A 238 -17.05 -3.43 -4.71
CA SER A 238 -16.56 -2.62 -5.81
C SER A 238 -17.56 -1.53 -6.21
N ALA A 239 -17.10 -0.28 -6.20
CA ALA A 239 -17.92 0.87 -6.58
C ALA A 239 -18.01 1.03 -8.10
N ASP A 240 -19.22 1.28 -8.59
CA ASP A 240 -19.47 1.68 -9.99
C ASP A 240 -19.34 3.21 -10.10
N ALA A 241 -18.08 3.66 -10.18
CA ALA A 241 -17.74 5.08 -10.28
C ALA A 241 -16.80 5.32 -11.47
N PRO A 242 -16.92 6.46 -12.17
CA PRO A 242 -16.04 6.81 -13.28
C PRO A 242 -14.55 6.74 -12.91
N ILE A 243 -13.72 6.43 -13.87
CA ILE A 243 -12.26 6.40 -13.73
C ILE A 243 -11.69 7.58 -14.49
N ASP A 244 -10.98 8.45 -13.77
CA ASP A 244 -10.25 9.56 -14.38
C ASP A 244 -8.99 9.07 -15.11
N SER A 245 -8.44 9.92 -15.97
CA SER A 245 -7.09 9.71 -16.50
C SER A 245 -6.08 10.23 -15.47
N TYR A 246 -5.69 9.38 -14.52
CA TYR A 246 -4.85 9.78 -13.39
C TYR A 246 -3.51 10.37 -13.82
N ALA A 247 -2.85 9.79 -14.81
CA ALA A 247 -1.57 10.30 -15.30
C ALA A 247 -1.70 11.68 -15.98
N ASN A 248 -2.80 11.91 -16.71
CA ASN A 248 -3.04 13.21 -17.36
C ASN A 248 -3.43 14.30 -16.35
N ALA A 249 -4.00 13.91 -15.21
CA ALA A 249 -4.44 14.82 -14.16
C ALA A 249 -3.29 15.40 -13.31
N LEU A 250 -2.04 14.95 -13.48
CA LEU A 250 -0.90 15.37 -12.65
C LEU A 250 -0.50 16.83 -12.80
N GLN A 251 -1.04 17.54 -13.80
CA GLN A 251 -0.78 18.97 -13.95
C GLN A 251 -1.73 19.78 -13.07
N VAL A 252 -1.22 20.30 -11.98
CA VAL A 252 -2.00 21.19 -11.07
C VAL A 252 -2.32 22.49 -11.77
N LYS A 253 -3.59 22.73 -12.03
CA LYS A 253 -4.12 23.99 -12.63
C LYS A 253 -4.64 24.95 -11.59
N THR A 254 -5.02 24.45 -10.40
CA THR A 254 -5.61 25.24 -9.30
C THR A 254 -4.88 24.92 -8.01
N LYS A 255 -4.78 25.91 -7.11
CA LYS A 255 -4.27 25.71 -5.76
C LYS A 255 -5.40 25.25 -4.85
N PRO A 256 -5.37 24.04 -4.27
CA PRO A 256 -6.43 23.59 -3.37
C PRO A 256 -6.37 24.31 -2.03
N ARG A 257 -7.51 24.34 -1.33
CA ARG A 257 -7.60 24.68 0.10
C ARG A 257 -7.21 23.42 0.89
N ILE A 258 -6.34 23.57 1.88
CA ILE A 258 -5.82 22.45 2.67
C ILE A 258 -6.35 22.51 4.08
N GLY A 259 -6.85 21.37 4.59
CA GLY A 259 -7.18 21.15 5.99
C GLY A 259 -6.06 20.43 6.73
N ILE A 260 -5.51 21.04 7.77
CA ILE A 260 -4.59 20.39 8.70
C ILE A 260 -5.44 19.77 9.82
N VAL A 261 -5.31 18.46 10.02
CA VAL A 261 -6.00 17.77 11.11
C VAL A 261 -5.02 17.59 12.27
N ARG A 262 -5.11 18.45 13.30
CA ARG A 262 -4.16 18.44 14.42
C ARG A 262 -4.38 17.25 15.34
N ALA A 263 -5.51 17.20 16.00
CA ALA A 263 -5.82 16.13 16.97
C ALA A 263 -6.49 14.91 16.27
N PRO A 264 -6.12 13.68 16.62
CA PRO A 264 -4.97 13.28 17.45
C PRO A 264 -3.66 13.10 16.65
N PHE A 265 -3.61 13.49 15.38
CA PHE A 265 -2.57 13.09 14.42
C PHE A 265 -1.21 13.73 14.67
N PHE A 266 -1.18 14.91 15.29
CA PHE A 266 0.05 15.63 15.65
C PHE A 266 0.38 15.51 17.15
N GLU A 267 -0.39 14.75 17.92
CA GLU A 267 -0.10 14.49 19.32
C GLU A 267 1.04 13.48 19.43
N ASP A 268 1.92 13.68 20.43
CA ASP A 268 3.05 12.78 20.75
C ASP A 268 3.86 12.35 19.51
N LEU A 269 4.13 13.28 18.59
CA LEU A 269 5.02 13.04 17.46
C LEU A 269 6.47 12.92 17.96
N ASP A 270 7.24 12.05 17.30
CA ASP A 270 8.69 12.13 17.36
C ASP A 270 9.16 13.52 16.88
N THR A 271 10.13 14.12 17.60
CA THR A 271 10.55 15.50 17.36
C THR A 271 11.13 15.72 15.96
N GLU A 272 11.74 14.70 15.34
CA GLU A 272 12.27 14.81 13.97
C GLU A 272 11.14 14.71 12.94
N ILE A 273 10.08 13.94 13.24
CA ILE A 273 8.86 13.90 12.42
C ILE A 273 8.12 15.24 12.51
N GLU A 274 7.96 15.80 13.71
CA GLU A 274 7.35 17.12 13.91
C GLU A 274 8.06 18.19 13.06
N HIS A 275 9.39 18.25 13.15
CA HIS A 275 10.20 19.20 12.37
C HIS A 275 10.04 19.00 10.86
N ALA A 276 10.07 17.74 10.37
CA ALA A 276 9.88 17.45 8.96
C ALA A 276 8.47 17.82 8.48
N MET A 277 7.46 17.63 9.32
CA MET A 277 6.09 18.05 9.03
C MET A 277 5.95 19.57 8.95
N ASP A 278 6.60 20.32 9.84
CA ASP A 278 6.60 21.79 9.79
C ASP A 278 7.19 22.31 8.49
N GLU A 279 8.30 21.72 8.01
CA GLU A 279 8.89 22.08 6.72
C GLU A 279 7.98 21.68 5.54
N ALA A 280 7.34 20.50 5.62
CA ALA A 280 6.38 20.07 4.60
C ALA A 280 5.16 21.00 4.54
N LEU A 281 4.61 21.40 5.69
CA LEU A 281 3.49 22.33 5.77
C LEU A 281 3.81 23.71 5.19
N LYS A 282 5.03 24.22 5.38
CA LYS A 282 5.48 25.47 4.72
C LYS A 282 5.48 25.36 3.19
N GLN A 283 5.94 24.21 2.65
CA GLN A 283 5.92 23.95 1.21
C GLN A 283 4.48 23.82 0.67
N LEU A 284 3.63 23.07 1.39
CA LEU A 284 2.21 22.91 1.04
C LEU A 284 1.48 24.25 1.03
N GLY A 285 1.77 25.15 1.99
CA GLY A 285 1.21 26.51 2.02
C GLY A 285 1.54 27.34 0.77
N GLN A 286 2.70 27.11 0.13
CA GLN A 286 3.03 27.78 -1.14
C GLN A 286 2.27 27.19 -2.35
N LEU A 287 1.86 25.93 -2.24
CA LEU A 287 1.16 25.18 -3.28
C LEU A 287 -0.37 25.28 -3.14
N SER A 288 -0.89 25.80 -2.04
CA SER A 288 -2.30 25.93 -1.73
C SER A 288 -2.82 27.35 -1.84
N SER A 289 -4.13 27.52 -1.93
CA SER A 289 -4.81 28.82 -1.88
C SER A 289 -5.11 29.25 -0.44
N ASP A 290 -5.33 28.31 0.44
CA ASP A 290 -5.63 28.52 1.85
C ASP A 290 -5.23 27.31 2.69
N VAL A 291 -5.00 27.50 3.99
CA VAL A 291 -4.65 26.47 4.97
C VAL A 291 -5.48 26.68 6.22
N LEU A 292 -6.34 25.72 6.54
CA LEU A 292 -7.29 25.77 7.66
C LEU A 292 -7.01 24.61 8.62
N GLU A 293 -7.36 24.75 9.89
CA GLU A 293 -7.44 23.62 10.82
C GLU A 293 -8.83 22.98 10.75
N ILE A 294 -8.88 21.66 10.70
CA ILE A 294 -10.10 20.86 10.52
C ILE A 294 -10.13 19.72 11.53
N ASP A 295 -11.29 19.47 12.09
CA ASP A 295 -11.56 18.30 12.91
C ASP A 295 -12.17 17.17 12.08
N LEU A 296 -11.84 15.93 12.43
CA LEU A 296 -12.44 14.73 11.85
C LEU A 296 -13.36 14.02 12.86
N PRO A 297 -14.46 13.41 12.40
CA PRO A 297 -15.30 12.59 13.26
C PRO A 297 -14.51 11.39 13.80
N SER A 298 -14.84 10.95 15.02
CA SER A 298 -14.25 9.72 15.59
C SER A 298 -14.62 8.49 14.74
N THR A 299 -13.79 7.46 14.80
CA THR A 299 -13.98 6.22 14.05
C THR A 299 -14.24 5.04 15.00
N PRO A 300 -15.10 4.07 14.61
CA PRO A 300 -15.39 2.91 15.45
C PRO A 300 -14.19 1.97 15.54
N GLY A 301 -13.89 1.50 16.77
CA GLY A 301 -12.76 0.59 17.00
C GLY A 301 -13.06 -0.90 16.83
N ALA A 302 -14.31 -1.33 16.99
CA ALA A 302 -14.67 -2.74 17.14
C ALA A 302 -15.08 -3.44 15.80
N VAL A 303 -14.55 -2.99 14.66
CA VAL A 303 -14.90 -3.54 13.34
C VAL A 303 -13.92 -4.64 12.90
N GLN A 304 -12.63 -4.36 12.94
CA GLN A 304 -11.60 -5.20 12.31
C GLN A 304 -11.50 -6.60 12.94
N ALA A 305 -11.34 -6.69 14.25
CA ALA A 305 -11.03 -7.97 14.91
C ALA A 305 -12.14 -9.04 14.78
N PRO A 306 -13.44 -8.70 14.89
CA PRO A 306 -14.51 -9.67 14.62
C PRO A 306 -14.54 -10.16 13.17
N GLU A 307 -14.27 -9.28 12.20
CA GLU A 307 -14.22 -9.65 10.78
C GLU A 307 -13.04 -10.58 10.50
N VAL A 308 -11.85 -10.28 11.07
CA VAL A 308 -10.69 -11.19 10.98
C VAL A 308 -11.00 -12.54 11.58
N TYR A 309 -11.63 -12.58 12.77
CA TYR A 309 -12.01 -13.86 13.37
C TYR A 309 -12.99 -14.62 12.51
N ALA A 310 -13.98 -13.96 11.92
CA ALA A 310 -14.94 -14.61 11.02
C ALA A 310 -14.27 -15.26 9.80
N VAL A 311 -13.26 -14.58 9.19
CA VAL A 311 -12.45 -15.11 8.08
C VAL A 311 -11.66 -16.35 8.50
N HIS A 312 -11.08 -16.33 9.70
CA HIS A 312 -10.16 -17.36 10.17
C HIS A 312 -10.80 -18.47 11.01
N SER A 313 -12.04 -18.30 11.49
CA SER A 313 -12.68 -19.18 12.49
C SER A 313 -12.59 -20.67 12.14
N LYS A 314 -12.87 -21.04 10.89
CA LYS A 314 -12.81 -22.43 10.42
C LYS A 314 -11.38 -22.99 10.48
N TYR A 315 -10.39 -22.23 10.00
CA TYR A 315 -8.99 -22.67 10.01
C TYR A 315 -8.45 -22.71 11.45
N PHE A 316 -8.79 -21.71 12.25
CA PHE A 316 -8.32 -21.60 13.62
C PHE A 316 -8.89 -22.71 14.53
N SER A 317 -10.11 -23.20 14.28
CA SER A 317 -10.69 -24.32 15.03
C SER A 317 -10.06 -25.67 14.70
N THR A 318 -9.44 -25.81 13.52
CA THR A 318 -8.88 -27.11 13.06
C THR A 318 -7.36 -27.18 13.15
N SER A 319 -6.67 -26.06 13.02
CA SER A 319 -5.20 -26.03 12.91
C SER A 319 -4.60 -24.77 13.54
N PRO A 320 -4.89 -24.48 14.84
CA PRO A 320 -4.41 -23.27 15.50
C PRO A 320 -2.86 -23.23 15.63
N GLU A 321 -2.21 -24.39 15.63
CA GLU A 321 -0.75 -24.54 15.73
C GLU A 321 -0.01 -24.04 14.48
N LEU A 322 -0.67 -23.99 13.31
CA LEU A 322 -0.08 -23.50 12.07
C LEU A 322 -0.05 -21.96 11.94
N TYR A 323 -0.69 -21.27 12.87
CA TYR A 323 -0.56 -19.82 12.98
C TYR A 323 0.66 -19.43 13.79
N GLY A 324 1.36 -18.39 13.37
CA GLY A 324 2.43 -17.77 14.15
C GLY A 324 1.93 -17.27 15.52
N PRO A 325 2.82 -17.14 16.53
CA PRO A 325 2.43 -16.75 17.89
C PRO A 325 1.62 -15.45 17.94
N TRP A 326 2.04 -14.43 17.20
CA TRP A 326 1.36 -13.14 17.11
C TRP A 326 -0.09 -13.28 16.63
N MET A 327 -0.28 -13.91 15.47
CA MET A 327 -1.60 -14.09 14.85
C MET A 327 -2.51 -14.96 15.72
N ARG A 328 -1.96 -16.03 16.30
CA ARG A 328 -2.70 -16.95 17.19
C ARG A 328 -3.24 -16.23 18.42
N GLU A 329 -2.43 -15.40 19.07
CA GLU A 329 -2.84 -14.65 20.25
C GLU A 329 -3.93 -13.62 19.91
N ARG A 330 -3.79 -12.89 18.82
CA ARG A 330 -4.82 -11.94 18.36
C ARG A 330 -6.14 -12.62 18.01
N LEU A 331 -6.11 -13.81 17.39
CA LEU A 331 -7.33 -14.59 17.11
C LEU A 331 -8.02 -15.02 18.41
N LYS A 332 -7.27 -15.45 19.45
CA LYS A 332 -7.85 -15.75 20.76
C LYS A 332 -8.53 -14.52 21.37
N GLN A 333 -7.88 -13.36 21.34
CA GLN A 333 -8.46 -12.12 21.86
C GLN A 333 -9.74 -11.73 21.09
N ALA A 334 -9.76 -11.94 19.77
CA ALA A 334 -10.92 -11.61 18.94
C ALA A 334 -12.16 -12.47 19.25
N THR A 335 -12.01 -13.66 19.86
CA THR A 335 -13.17 -14.49 20.29
C THR A 335 -13.99 -13.83 21.39
N ALA A 336 -13.43 -12.91 22.17
CA ALA A 336 -14.09 -12.26 23.30
C ALA A 336 -14.92 -11.03 22.91
N ILE A 337 -14.92 -10.63 21.62
CA ILE A 337 -15.64 -9.41 21.18
C ILE A 337 -17.15 -9.71 21.11
N ASP A 338 -17.93 -8.85 21.77
CA ASP A 338 -19.38 -8.96 21.79
C ASP A 338 -20.00 -8.66 20.40
N ARG A 339 -21.00 -9.47 20.05
CA ARG A 339 -21.72 -9.34 18.77
C ARG A 339 -22.50 -8.04 18.66
N VAL A 340 -23.05 -7.53 19.76
CA VAL A 340 -23.80 -6.26 19.77
C VAL A 340 -22.82 -5.12 19.51
N ALA A 341 -21.67 -5.10 20.18
CA ALA A 341 -20.63 -4.11 19.95
C ALA A 341 -20.15 -4.08 18.50
N TYR A 342 -20.02 -5.25 17.85
CA TYR A 342 -19.70 -5.30 16.43
C TYR A 342 -20.79 -4.71 15.53
N ILE A 343 -22.07 -5.02 15.79
CA ILE A 343 -23.19 -4.49 15.00
C ILE A 343 -23.26 -2.95 15.14
N GLU A 344 -23.12 -2.44 16.36
CA GLU A 344 -23.09 -0.99 16.63
C GLU A 344 -21.91 -0.31 15.93
N ALA A 345 -20.71 -0.91 16.01
CA ALA A 345 -19.53 -0.39 15.32
C ALA A 345 -19.68 -0.40 13.79
N ARG A 346 -20.36 -1.41 13.22
CA ARG A 346 -20.68 -1.45 11.78
C ARG A 346 -21.67 -0.33 11.38
N GLN A 347 -22.69 -0.11 12.19
CA GLN A 347 -23.65 0.98 11.95
C GLN A 347 -22.97 2.36 12.06
N GLU A 348 -22.05 2.51 13.01
CA GLU A 348 -21.25 3.72 13.16
C GLU A 348 -20.32 3.94 11.96
N LEU A 349 -19.64 2.88 11.49
CA LEU A 349 -18.80 2.93 10.28
C LEU A 349 -19.59 3.44 9.07
N ASP A 350 -20.82 2.95 8.88
CA ASP A 350 -21.69 3.37 7.79
C ASP A 350 -22.16 4.82 7.94
N ARG A 351 -22.38 5.30 9.19
CA ARG A 351 -22.69 6.69 9.49
C ARG A 351 -21.51 7.62 9.16
N VAL A 352 -20.35 7.30 9.66
CA VAL A 352 -19.12 8.07 9.46
C VAL A 352 -18.79 8.18 7.96
N ARG A 353 -18.93 7.10 7.20
CA ARG A 353 -18.68 7.11 5.74
C ARG A 353 -19.64 8.03 4.97
N ARG A 354 -20.88 8.14 5.43
CA ARG A 354 -21.87 9.05 4.82
C ARG A 354 -21.60 10.50 5.14
N SER A 355 -21.14 10.80 6.37
CA SER A 355 -20.96 12.18 6.84
C SER A 355 -19.55 12.74 6.62
N VAL A 356 -18.52 11.91 6.46
CA VAL A 356 -17.14 12.39 6.34
C VAL A 356 -16.92 13.30 5.12
N GLY A 357 -17.79 13.22 4.11
CA GLY A 357 -17.75 14.12 2.96
C GLY A 357 -17.95 15.60 3.33
N ASP A 358 -18.67 15.88 4.41
CA ASP A 358 -19.00 17.24 4.85
C ASP A 358 -17.76 18.02 5.32
N VAL A 359 -16.70 17.32 5.79
CA VAL A 359 -15.44 17.95 6.20
C VAL A 359 -14.71 18.63 5.05
N PHE A 360 -15.02 18.27 3.81
CA PHE A 360 -14.46 18.90 2.62
C PHE A 360 -15.22 20.15 2.14
N SER A 361 -16.25 20.60 2.86
CA SER A 361 -16.95 21.86 2.52
C SER A 361 -16.01 23.09 2.56
N PRO A 362 -15.19 23.29 3.62
CA PRO A 362 -14.23 24.40 3.67
C PRO A 362 -12.89 24.11 2.99
N VAL A 363 -12.52 22.83 2.74
CA VAL A 363 -11.21 22.42 2.21
C VAL A 363 -11.35 21.41 1.08
N ASP A 364 -10.32 21.26 0.29
CA ASP A 364 -10.30 20.33 -0.85
C ASP A 364 -9.48 19.07 -0.54
N LEU A 365 -8.48 19.17 0.33
CA LEU A 365 -7.59 18.08 0.76
C LEU A 365 -7.29 18.19 2.25
N LEU A 366 -7.02 17.06 2.89
CA LEU A 366 -6.57 16.96 4.28
C LEU A 366 -5.12 16.53 4.35
N VAL A 367 -4.40 16.99 5.39
CA VAL A 367 -2.97 16.71 5.60
C VAL A 367 -2.71 16.26 7.04
N THR A 368 -1.96 15.17 7.18
CA THR A 368 -1.48 14.63 8.46
C THR A 368 -0.09 14.01 8.31
N PRO A 369 0.68 13.79 9.38
CA PRO A 369 1.81 12.86 9.33
C PRO A 369 1.32 11.44 9.00
N THR A 370 2.08 10.67 8.19
CA THR A 370 1.72 9.26 7.93
C THR A 370 1.88 8.42 9.19
N THR A 371 3.00 8.56 9.89
CA THR A 371 3.31 7.84 11.12
C THR A 371 3.75 8.82 12.20
N PRO A 372 3.40 8.61 13.48
CA PRO A 372 3.83 9.50 14.57
C PRO A 372 5.26 9.21 15.07
N VAL A 373 5.81 8.05 14.73
CA VAL A 373 7.13 7.57 15.18
C VAL A 373 7.90 6.95 14.01
N PRO A 374 9.24 6.94 14.06
CA PRO A 374 10.06 6.21 13.09
C PRO A 374 9.90 4.67 13.26
N PRO A 375 10.40 3.85 12.30
CA PRO A 375 10.34 2.41 12.41
C PRO A 375 11.15 1.90 13.62
N ILE A 376 10.54 1.04 14.44
CA ILE A 376 11.19 0.35 15.56
C ILE A 376 12.10 -0.77 15.05
N THR A 377 12.96 -1.30 15.92
CA THR A 377 13.78 -2.47 15.56
C THR A 377 12.91 -3.74 15.41
N ILE A 378 13.38 -4.68 14.60
CA ILE A 378 12.74 -6.00 14.43
C ILE A 378 12.68 -6.72 15.78
N ARG A 379 13.72 -6.59 16.63
CA ARG A 379 13.76 -7.16 17.97
C ARG A 379 12.63 -6.62 18.83
N GLU A 380 12.49 -5.29 18.92
CA GLU A 380 11.38 -4.67 19.67
C GLU A 380 10.03 -5.15 19.15
N ALA A 381 9.85 -5.22 17.81
CA ALA A 381 8.61 -5.69 17.21
C ALA A 381 8.28 -7.16 17.55
N MET A 382 9.29 -8.02 17.67
CA MET A 382 9.11 -9.44 18.05
C MET A 382 8.84 -9.63 19.53
N ASP A 383 9.39 -8.76 20.39
CA ASP A 383 9.20 -8.79 21.84
C ASP A 383 7.86 -8.18 22.29
N MET A 384 7.16 -7.47 21.40
CA MET A 384 5.87 -6.83 21.72
C MET A 384 4.75 -7.86 21.91
N SER A 385 3.92 -7.63 22.91
CA SER A 385 2.64 -8.32 23.04
C SER A 385 1.65 -7.82 21.98
N PRO A 386 0.88 -8.71 21.33
CA PRO A 386 -0.10 -8.30 20.33
C PRO A 386 -1.21 -7.45 20.95
N SER A 387 -1.20 -6.16 20.68
CA SER A 387 -2.22 -5.22 21.12
C SER A 387 -2.42 -4.12 20.06
N PRO A 388 -3.67 -3.75 19.73
CA PRO A 388 -3.91 -2.60 18.85
C PRO A 388 -3.32 -1.29 19.37
N ALA A 389 -3.27 -1.11 20.69
CA ALA A 389 -2.68 0.07 21.33
C ALA A 389 -1.14 0.10 21.20
N GLY A 390 -0.50 -1.07 21.07
CA GLY A 390 0.96 -1.16 20.90
C GLY A 390 1.45 -0.80 19.50
N GLU A 391 0.57 -0.74 18.50
CA GLU A 391 0.93 -0.40 17.11
C GLU A 391 0.75 1.12 16.87
N LEU A 392 1.50 1.94 17.63
CA LEU A 392 1.42 3.40 17.59
C LEU A 392 1.64 3.96 16.18
N TRP A 393 2.51 3.36 15.37
CA TRP A 393 2.79 3.76 14.00
C TRP A 393 1.59 3.69 13.05
N LEU A 394 0.52 2.93 13.39
CA LEU A 394 -0.73 2.87 12.63
C LEU A 394 -1.78 3.88 13.10
N ARG A 395 -1.54 4.65 14.17
CA ARG A 395 -2.50 5.61 14.73
C ARG A 395 -3.04 6.56 13.67
N ASN A 396 -2.16 7.13 12.88
CA ASN A 396 -2.50 8.17 11.90
C ASN A 396 -3.09 7.63 10.58
N THR A 397 -2.96 6.35 10.32
CA THR A 397 -3.46 5.74 9.07
C THR A 397 -4.81 5.06 9.23
N ARG A 398 -5.08 4.42 10.38
CA ARG A 398 -6.31 3.65 10.64
C ARG A 398 -7.62 4.42 10.38
N PRO A 399 -7.77 5.68 10.80
CA PRO A 399 -9.03 6.40 10.61
C PRO A 399 -9.44 6.53 9.14
N PHE A 400 -8.48 6.69 8.23
CA PHE A 400 -8.74 6.84 6.79
C PHE A 400 -9.22 5.54 6.11
N ASN A 401 -9.03 4.37 6.72
CA ASN A 401 -9.69 3.12 6.27
C ASN A 401 -11.16 3.11 6.68
N ALA A 402 -11.47 3.57 7.89
CA ALA A 402 -12.85 3.70 8.36
C ALA A 402 -13.62 4.70 7.52
N TYR A 403 -13.05 5.87 7.24
CA TYR A 403 -13.66 6.89 6.36
C TYR A 403 -13.83 6.40 4.91
N GLY A 404 -12.98 5.47 4.46
CA GLY A 404 -12.98 5.01 3.06
C GLY A 404 -12.36 6.01 2.08
N LEU A 405 -11.80 7.12 2.54
CA LEU A 405 -11.23 8.21 1.72
C LEU A 405 -9.96 7.79 0.98
N PRO A 406 -9.72 8.25 -0.25
CA PRO A 406 -8.46 8.07 -0.93
C PRO A 406 -7.36 8.82 -0.18
N THR A 407 -6.24 8.13 0.07
CA THR A 407 -5.18 8.67 0.92
C THR A 407 -3.82 8.20 0.41
N ILE A 408 -2.90 9.14 0.18
CA ILE A 408 -1.54 8.88 -0.30
C ILE A 408 -0.52 9.22 0.80
N SER A 409 0.49 8.37 0.97
CA SER A 409 1.71 8.68 1.72
C SER A 409 2.84 8.98 0.75
N ILE A 410 3.53 10.10 0.96
CA ILE A 410 4.67 10.54 0.15
C ILE A 410 5.84 10.93 1.06
N PRO A 411 7.10 10.71 0.66
CA PRO A 411 8.25 11.15 1.45
C PRO A 411 8.26 12.67 1.62
N CYS A 412 8.56 13.14 2.85
CA CYS A 412 8.67 14.58 3.15
C CYS A 412 9.96 14.95 3.88
N GLY A 413 10.81 14.00 4.22
CA GLY A 413 12.07 14.24 4.91
C GLY A 413 12.74 12.96 5.37
N PHE A 414 13.82 13.15 6.14
CA PHE A 414 14.56 12.06 6.77
C PHE A 414 14.90 12.45 8.21
N THR A 415 15.00 11.46 9.08
CA THR A 415 15.59 11.63 10.42
C THR A 415 17.11 11.84 10.30
N ARG A 416 17.77 12.26 11.38
CA ARG A 416 19.25 12.35 11.44
C ARG A 416 19.93 11.01 11.22
N ALA A 417 19.22 9.91 11.57
CA ALA A 417 19.68 8.56 11.31
C ALA A 417 19.47 8.11 9.85
N GLY A 418 18.91 8.97 8.98
CA GLY A 418 18.65 8.65 7.57
C GLY A 418 17.37 7.84 7.33
N LEU A 419 16.49 7.71 8.33
CA LEU A 419 15.22 7.01 8.17
C LEU A 419 14.20 7.93 7.49
N PRO A 420 13.43 7.45 6.50
CA PRO A 420 12.45 8.26 5.80
C PRO A 420 11.27 8.68 6.69
N ILE A 421 10.70 9.84 6.38
CA ILE A 421 9.51 10.39 7.01
C ILE A 421 8.43 10.60 5.95
N GLY A 422 7.18 10.18 6.23
CA GLY A 422 6.05 10.26 5.32
C GLY A 422 5.04 11.33 5.70
N LEU A 423 4.63 12.11 4.72
CA LEU A 423 3.47 13.00 4.74
C LEU A 423 2.27 12.27 4.16
N GLN A 424 1.10 12.37 4.79
CA GLN A 424 -0.16 11.79 4.31
C GLN A 424 -1.10 12.89 3.82
N ILE A 425 -1.64 12.73 2.60
CA ILE A 425 -2.64 13.61 2.01
C ILE A 425 -3.89 12.78 1.69
N SER A 426 -5.07 13.31 2.01
CA SER A 426 -6.36 12.66 1.75
C SER A 426 -7.31 13.59 1.02
N GLY A 427 -8.14 13.03 0.15
CA GLY A 427 -9.17 13.79 -0.58
C GLY A 427 -10.57 13.22 -0.38
N PRO A 428 -11.60 13.88 -0.91
CA PRO A 428 -12.96 13.33 -0.97
C PRO A 428 -13.01 11.99 -1.69
N ASN A 429 -14.05 11.20 -1.45
CA ASN A 429 -14.23 9.93 -2.16
C ASN A 429 -14.19 10.13 -3.68
N PHE A 430 -13.45 9.25 -4.35
CA PHE A 430 -13.28 9.23 -5.80
C PHE A 430 -12.54 10.44 -6.40
N SER A 431 -11.79 11.19 -5.58
CA SER A 431 -10.98 12.34 -6.02
C SER A 431 -9.50 11.98 -6.22
N GLU A 432 -9.18 10.72 -6.51
CA GLU A 432 -7.80 10.27 -6.68
C GLU A 432 -7.00 11.11 -7.68
N ALA A 433 -7.66 11.63 -8.74
CA ALA A 433 -7.02 12.49 -9.73
C ALA A 433 -6.50 13.80 -9.13
N ASN A 434 -7.33 14.47 -8.31
CA ASN A 434 -6.95 15.71 -7.63
C ASN A 434 -5.89 15.46 -6.56
N LEU A 435 -6.06 14.37 -5.79
CA LEU A 435 -5.10 13.94 -4.78
C LEU A 435 -3.71 13.70 -5.39
N LEU A 436 -3.63 12.90 -6.47
CA LEU A 436 -2.40 12.61 -7.17
C LEU A 436 -1.77 13.85 -7.80
N SER A 437 -2.58 14.73 -8.37
CA SER A 437 -2.12 16.00 -8.95
C SER A 437 -1.41 16.87 -7.91
N PHE A 438 -1.99 17.02 -6.73
CA PHE A 438 -1.39 17.81 -5.65
C PHE A 438 -0.16 17.13 -5.04
N ALA A 439 -0.23 15.81 -4.81
CA ALA A 439 0.91 15.02 -4.35
C ALA A 439 2.11 15.13 -5.33
N TYR A 440 1.84 15.11 -6.64
CA TYR A 440 2.87 15.32 -7.66
C TYR A 440 3.48 16.71 -7.59
N ALA A 441 2.65 17.75 -7.43
CA ALA A 441 3.17 19.12 -7.28
C ALA A 441 4.10 19.26 -6.06
N PHE A 442 3.72 18.66 -4.93
CA PHE A 442 4.57 18.61 -3.73
C PHE A 442 5.88 17.86 -4.00
N GLU A 443 5.80 16.66 -4.60
CA GLU A 443 6.97 15.87 -4.97
C GLU A 443 7.93 16.66 -5.86
N GLN A 444 7.45 17.40 -6.86
CA GLN A 444 8.28 18.22 -7.74
C GLN A 444 8.90 19.43 -7.01
N ALA A 445 8.20 20.02 -6.06
CA ALA A 445 8.70 21.15 -5.28
C ALA A 445 9.82 20.74 -4.29
N THR A 446 9.77 19.51 -3.77
CA THR A 446 10.73 18.98 -2.80
C THR A 446 11.94 18.29 -3.44
N ARG A 447 11.81 17.71 -4.64
CA ARG A 447 12.94 17.11 -5.39
C ARG A 447 14.00 18.12 -5.87
N ARG A 448 13.69 19.41 -5.93
CA ARG A 448 14.59 20.46 -6.41
C ARG A 448 15.54 20.99 -5.33
N ARG A 449 15.53 20.42 -4.17
CA ARG A 449 16.41 20.78 -3.04
C ARG A 449 17.30 19.61 -2.66
#